data_59b3c70c4f7cc9dd09d78a6658c1be86
#
_entry.id   59b3c70c4f7cc9dd09d78a6658c1be86
#
_cell.length_a   1.000
_cell.length_b   1.000
_cell.length_c   1.000
_cell.angle_alpha   90.00
_cell.angle_beta   90.00
_cell.angle_gamma   90.00
#
_symmetry.space_group_name_H-M   'P 1'
#
loop_
_entity.id
_entity.type
_entity.pdbx_description
1 polymer ?
#
loop_
_entity_poly.entity_id
_entity_poly.type
_entity_poly.pdbx_seq_one_letter_code
_entity_poly.pdbx_strand_id
1 'polypeptide(L)'
;MAADEITQKHLQRQRVRGAPSTIPGAGGMVGSYDAEETWRQTGRALVLPLERSFTLQGLRESYARLTELAEQQKLPVTEEPMFALKGDPNEDPPHKWEYEAVLPIRGGAKPEGDVTVARIQGGMHIASLTPRGLGDLKGLYVYLFGKFLPSKKQQLMRPYILHRVHLLSEGPERGLDDVAVAIAVYVPAVLSIKPVPVPGESAEA
;
A
#
# COMPACT_ATOMS: atom_id res chain seq x y z
N MET A 1 1.95 6.07 15.69
CA MET A 1 0.79 6.88 16.11
C MET A 1 0.18 7.67 14.95
N ALA A 2 0.93 8.49 14.19
CA ALA A 2 0.35 9.31 13.10
C ALA A 2 -0.30 8.50 11.96
N ALA A 3 0.28 7.36 11.54
CA ALA A 3 -0.26 6.54 10.45
C ALA A 3 -1.62 5.91 10.78
N ASP A 4 -1.85 5.54 12.04
CA ASP A 4 -3.12 4.95 12.47
C ASP A 4 -4.23 5.99 12.56
N GLU A 5 -3.90 7.19 12.96
CA GLU A 5 -4.84 8.30 13.03
C GLU A 5 -5.34 8.70 11.63
N ILE A 6 -4.45 8.74 10.65
CA ILE A 6 -4.78 9.00 9.25
C ILE A 6 -5.72 7.92 8.72
N THR A 7 -5.38 6.65 8.92
CA THR A 7 -6.19 5.53 8.48
C THR A 7 -7.58 5.53 9.12
N GLN A 8 -7.66 5.75 10.44
CA GLN A 8 -8.93 5.86 11.15
C GLN A 8 -9.78 7.02 10.64
N LYS A 9 -9.17 8.17 10.39
CA LYS A 9 -9.84 9.35 9.85
C LYS A 9 -10.40 9.10 8.44
N HIS A 10 -9.67 8.38 7.58
CA HIS A 10 -10.16 7.97 6.26
C HIS A 10 -11.32 7.00 6.34
N LEU A 11 -11.21 5.98 7.19
CA LEU A 11 -12.30 5.02 7.43
C LEU A 11 -13.57 5.71 7.95
N GLN A 12 -13.41 6.67 8.86
CA GLN A 12 -14.52 7.42 9.42
C GLN A 12 -15.18 8.34 8.37
N ARG A 13 -14.39 9.01 7.52
CA ARG A 13 -14.91 9.84 6.40
C ARG A 13 -15.67 9.00 5.37
N GLN A 14 -15.22 7.80 5.07
CA GLN A 14 -15.89 6.92 4.13
C GLN A 14 -17.20 6.34 4.68
N ARG A 15 -17.27 6.06 5.99
CA ARG A 15 -18.53 5.66 6.66
C ARG A 15 -19.60 6.74 6.59
N VAL A 16 -19.20 8.02 6.64
CA VAL A 16 -20.13 9.18 6.59
C VAL A 16 -20.62 9.46 5.16
N ARG A 17 -19.82 9.17 4.13
CA ARG A 17 -20.17 9.47 2.72
C ARG A 17 -21.08 8.45 2.04
N GLY A 18 -21.37 7.32 2.67
CA GLY A 18 -22.12 6.21 2.05
C GLY A 18 -21.28 5.50 0.97
N ALA A 19 -21.39 4.19 0.88
CA ALA A 19 -20.75 3.44 -0.20
C ALA A 19 -21.24 3.98 -1.55
N PRO A 20 -20.35 4.27 -2.53
CA PRO A 20 -20.78 4.71 -3.84
C PRO A 20 -21.69 3.64 -4.44
N SER A 21 -22.90 4.03 -4.83
CA SER A 21 -23.87 3.14 -5.48
C SER A 21 -23.26 2.66 -6.80
N THR A 22 -22.98 1.39 -6.90
CA THR A 22 -22.56 0.74 -8.15
C THR A 22 -23.74 0.62 -9.07
N ILE A 23 -23.74 1.38 -10.17
CA ILE A 23 -24.59 1.10 -11.32
C ILE A 23 -23.83 0.08 -12.17
N PRO A 24 -24.36 -1.15 -12.38
CA PRO A 24 -23.73 -2.11 -13.27
C PRO A 24 -23.83 -1.61 -14.70
N GLY A 25 -22.71 -1.48 -15.41
CA GLY A 25 -22.68 -1.24 -16.85
C GLY A 25 -22.14 0.11 -17.34
N ALA A 26 -21.75 1.01 -16.48
CA ALA A 26 -21.02 2.22 -16.91
C ALA A 26 -19.52 1.92 -16.98
N GLY A 27 -18.91 2.11 -18.13
CA GLY A 27 -17.47 2.06 -18.33
C GLY A 27 -16.75 2.87 -17.26
N GLY A 28 -15.76 2.25 -16.64
CA GLY A 28 -14.97 2.65 -15.49
C GLY A 28 -15.01 4.12 -15.09
N MET A 29 -15.90 4.48 -14.19
CA MET A 29 -15.70 5.70 -13.41
C MET A 29 -14.50 5.46 -12.49
N VAL A 30 -13.39 6.13 -12.78
CA VAL A 30 -12.28 6.28 -11.84
C VAL A 30 -12.87 6.99 -10.63
N GLY A 31 -13.18 6.23 -9.58
CA GLY A 31 -13.68 6.80 -8.33
C GLY A 31 -12.65 7.82 -7.82
N SER A 32 -13.12 8.92 -7.24
CA SER A 32 -12.20 9.81 -6.53
C SER A 32 -11.82 9.14 -5.23
N TYR A 33 -10.57 8.73 -5.11
CA TYR A 33 -9.98 8.28 -3.87
C TYR A 33 -9.49 9.49 -3.07
N ASP A 34 -9.63 9.42 -1.74
CA ASP A 34 -8.97 10.40 -0.89
C ASP A 34 -7.49 10.03 -0.78
N ALA A 35 -6.62 11.00 -1.04
CA ALA A 35 -5.18 10.83 -0.92
C ALA A 35 -4.57 12.03 -0.21
N GLU A 36 -3.62 11.79 0.69
CA GLU A 36 -2.96 12.83 1.46
C GLU A 36 -1.47 12.55 1.64
N GLU A 37 -0.70 13.59 1.82
CA GLU A 37 0.72 13.49 2.16
C GLU A 37 0.89 13.06 3.61
N THR A 38 1.79 12.11 3.85
CA THR A 38 2.15 11.65 5.18
C THR A 38 3.66 11.41 5.26
N TRP A 39 4.22 11.52 6.46
CA TRP A 39 5.62 11.26 6.70
C TRP A 39 5.82 9.95 7.44
N ARG A 40 6.65 9.07 6.91
CA ARG A 40 7.04 7.82 7.57
C ARG A 40 8.49 7.87 8.01
N GLN A 41 8.78 7.27 9.16
CA GLN A 41 10.15 7.15 9.64
C GLN A 41 10.86 5.99 8.94
N THR A 42 12.18 6.13 8.75
CA THR A 42 13.02 5.01 8.33
C THR A 42 13.08 3.98 9.45
N GLY A 43 12.91 2.72 9.09
CA GLY A 43 12.91 1.60 10.02
C GLY A 43 13.58 0.35 9.47
N ARG A 44 13.56 -0.69 10.28
CA ARG A 44 13.89 -2.06 9.87
C ARG A 44 12.66 -2.92 9.89
N ALA A 45 12.65 -3.97 9.09
CA ALA A 45 11.58 -4.96 9.08
C ALA A 45 12.13 -6.38 8.87
N LEU A 46 11.42 -7.35 9.40
CA LEU A 46 11.45 -8.70 8.90
C LEU A 46 10.60 -8.75 7.65
N VAL A 47 11.09 -9.39 6.60
CA VAL A 47 10.37 -9.54 5.33
C VAL A 47 10.38 -10.98 4.86
N LEU A 48 9.25 -11.42 4.31
CA LEU A 48 9.04 -12.76 3.79
C LEU A 48 8.41 -12.64 2.39
N PRO A 49 9.04 -13.19 1.34
CA PRO A 49 8.45 -13.21 0.00
C PRO A 49 7.07 -13.87 0.01
N LEU A 50 6.12 -13.29 -0.73
CA LEU A 50 4.79 -13.83 -0.94
C LEU A 50 4.66 -14.39 -2.35
N GLU A 51 3.84 -15.42 -2.51
CA GLU A 51 3.43 -15.86 -3.83
C GLU A 51 2.63 -14.76 -4.54
N ARG A 52 2.68 -14.72 -5.87
CA ARG A 52 1.95 -13.70 -6.66
C ARG A 52 0.43 -13.77 -6.47
N SER A 53 -0.09 -14.95 -6.19
CA SER A 53 -1.51 -15.23 -5.96
C SER A 53 -1.83 -15.45 -4.49
N PHE A 54 -1.17 -14.69 -3.60
CA PHE A 54 -1.42 -14.82 -2.17
C PHE A 54 -2.89 -14.52 -1.81
N THR A 55 -3.38 -15.22 -0.79
CA THR A 55 -4.70 -15.04 -0.22
C THR A 55 -4.61 -14.29 1.10
N LEU A 56 -5.76 -13.81 1.62
CA LEU A 56 -5.80 -13.23 2.96
C LEU A 56 -5.30 -14.22 4.02
N GLN A 57 -5.64 -15.51 3.89
CA GLN A 57 -5.17 -16.55 4.78
C GLN A 57 -3.64 -16.71 4.70
N GLY A 58 -3.09 -16.83 3.49
CA GLY A 58 -1.62 -16.92 3.30
C GLY A 58 -0.87 -15.69 3.81
N LEU A 59 -1.48 -14.50 3.69
CA LEU A 59 -0.91 -13.28 4.25
C LEU A 59 -0.90 -13.32 5.78
N ARG A 60 -1.98 -13.80 6.43
CA ARG A 60 -2.05 -13.98 7.89
C ARG A 60 -1.03 -14.99 8.41
N GLU A 61 -0.87 -16.11 7.70
CA GLU A 61 0.13 -17.12 8.02
C GLU A 61 1.55 -16.54 7.93
N SER A 62 1.82 -15.74 6.90
CA SER A 62 3.09 -15.03 6.76
C SER A 62 3.32 -14.03 7.89
N TYR A 63 2.28 -13.29 8.29
CA TYR A 63 2.36 -12.38 9.43
C TYR A 63 2.61 -13.10 10.75
N ALA A 64 1.92 -14.22 10.98
CA ALA A 64 2.13 -15.05 12.16
C ALA A 64 3.58 -15.54 12.25
N ARG A 65 4.13 -16.03 11.15
CA ARG A 65 5.54 -16.48 11.06
C ARG A 65 6.53 -15.35 11.36
N LEU A 66 6.31 -14.17 10.81
CA LEU A 66 7.16 -13.00 11.09
C LEU A 66 7.07 -12.56 12.56
N THR A 67 5.86 -12.60 13.13
CA THR A 67 5.63 -12.25 14.54
C THR A 67 6.30 -13.24 15.48
N GLU A 68 6.15 -14.54 15.21
CA GLU A 68 6.82 -15.60 15.99
C GLU A 68 8.34 -15.43 15.98
N LEU A 69 8.94 -15.16 14.82
CA LEU A 69 10.39 -14.91 14.72
C LEU A 69 10.80 -13.65 15.50
N ALA A 70 9.99 -12.58 15.45
CA ALA A 70 10.26 -11.39 16.23
C ALA A 70 10.22 -11.66 17.73
N GLU A 71 9.25 -12.45 18.21
CA GLU A 71 9.14 -12.87 19.61
C GLU A 71 10.32 -13.74 20.04
N GLN A 72 10.70 -14.74 19.25
CA GLN A 72 11.86 -15.61 19.51
C GLN A 72 13.15 -14.81 19.64
N GLN A 73 13.34 -13.79 18.81
CA GLN A 73 14.50 -12.89 18.83
C GLN A 73 14.33 -11.71 19.80
N LYS A 74 13.21 -11.62 20.51
CA LYS A 74 12.88 -10.51 21.45
C LYS A 74 12.97 -9.13 20.80
N LEU A 75 12.50 -9.02 19.57
CA LEU A 75 12.49 -7.78 18.79
C LEU A 75 11.20 -6.99 19.07
N PRO A 76 11.28 -5.72 19.46
CA PRO A 76 10.09 -4.88 19.54
C PRO A 76 9.48 -4.64 18.18
N VAL A 77 8.22 -5.04 17.98
CA VAL A 77 7.41 -4.69 16.82
C VAL A 77 7.00 -3.23 16.95
N THR A 78 7.19 -2.43 15.90
CA THR A 78 6.98 -0.98 15.94
C THR A 78 5.68 -0.52 15.26
N GLU A 79 5.17 -1.31 14.34
CA GLU A 79 3.91 -1.08 13.61
C GLU A 79 3.23 -2.41 13.32
N GLU A 80 1.94 -2.36 13.00
CA GLU A 80 1.20 -3.53 12.51
C GLU A 80 1.84 -4.12 11.25
N PRO A 81 1.67 -5.43 11.01
CA PRO A 81 2.16 -6.07 9.79
C PRO A 81 1.58 -5.42 8.53
N MET A 82 2.38 -5.41 7.48
CA MET A 82 2.04 -4.88 6.17
C MET A 82 2.43 -5.87 5.08
N PHE A 83 2.04 -5.62 3.84
CA PHE A 83 2.71 -6.21 2.69
C PHE A 83 3.25 -5.12 1.77
N ALA A 84 4.28 -5.43 1.01
CA ALA A 84 4.88 -4.52 0.06
C ALA A 84 4.73 -5.04 -1.36
N LEU A 85 4.45 -4.14 -2.30
CA LEU A 85 4.63 -4.37 -3.72
C LEU A 85 6.01 -3.85 -4.13
N LYS A 86 6.83 -4.75 -4.66
CA LYS A 86 8.12 -4.45 -5.30
C LYS A 86 7.90 -4.35 -6.81
N GLY A 87 7.67 -3.16 -7.29
CA GLY A 87 7.39 -2.88 -8.70
C GLY A 87 6.79 -1.50 -8.85
N ASP A 88 6.83 -0.98 -10.06
CA ASP A 88 6.17 0.27 -10.40
C ASP A 88 4.86 -0.05 -11.13
N PRO A 89 3.68 0.16 -10.50
CA PRO A 89 2.40 -0.11 -11.16
C PRO A 89 2.15 0.72 -12.41
N ASN A 90 2.92 1.79 -12.61
CA ASN A 90 2.83 2.66 -13.78
C ASN A 90 3.68 2.16 -14.97
N GLU A 91 4.82 1.54 -14.68
CA GLU A 91 5.80 1.12 -15.70
C GLU A 91 5.85 -0.41 -15.87
N ASP A 92 5.68 -1.16 -14.78
CA ASP A 92 5.81 -2.60 -14.79
C ASP A 92 4.48 -3.32 -15.05
N PRO A 93 4.43 -4.29 -15.97
CA PRO A 93 3.23 -5.09 -16.16
C PRO A 93 2.99 -6.00 -14.92
N PRO A 94 1.73 -6.31 -14.57
CA PRO A 94 1.38 -7.05 -13.35
C PRO A 94 2.10 -8.38 -13.14
N HIS A 95 2.52 -9.04 -14.23
CA HIS A 95 3.27 -10.30 -14.13
C HIS A 95 4.71 -10.15 -13.62
N LYS A 96 5.23 -8.92 -13.52
CA LYS A 96 6.55 -8.60 -12.93
C LYS A 96 6.45 -8.15 -11.47
N TRP A 97 5.24 -7.95 -10.96
CA TRP A 97 5.07 -7.50 -9.58
C TRP A 97 5.43 -8.62 -8.60
N GLU A 98 6.23 -8.28 -7.63
CA GLU A 98 6.61 -9.15 -6.52
C GLU A 98 6.04 -8.59 -5.23
N TYR A 99 5.64 -9.48 -4.33
CA TYR A 99 5.08 -9.09 -3.04
C TYR A 99 5.89 -9.67 -1.88
N GLU A 100 5.91 -8.94 -0.77
CA GLU A 100 6.55 -9.35 0.48
C GLU A 100 5.61 -9.06 1.64
N ALA A 101 5.52 -10.00 2.60
CA ALA A 101 4.99 -9.68 3.93
C ALA A 101 6.08 -8.92 4.70
N VAL A 102 5.67 -7.90 5.46
CA VAL A 102 6.57 -6.94 6.10
C VAL A 102 6.14 -6.74 7.55
N LEU A 103 7.02 -7.00 8.51
CA LEU A 103 6.81 -6.72 9.92
C LEU A 103 7.85 -5.69 10.41
N PRO A 104 7.44 -4.42 10.63
CA PRO A 104 8.34 -3.39 11.14
C PRO A 104 8.83 -3.69 12.55
N ILE A 105 10.15 -3.61 12.76
CA ILE A 105 10.80 -3.95 14.02
C ILE A 105 11.81 -2.88 14.42
N ARG A 106 12.21 -2.91 15.70
CA ARG A 106 13.36 -2.17 16.21
C ARG A 106 14.46 -3.13 16.66
N GLY A 107 15.70 -2.75 16.38
CA GLY A 107 16.88 -3.51 16.81
C GLY A 107 17.53 -4.31 15.68
N GLY A 108 18.49 -5.14 16.07
CA GLY A 108 19.23 -6.02 15.16
C GLY A 108 18.58 -7.39 15.08
N ALA A 109 17.97 -7.72 13.95
CA ALA A 109 17.39 -9.01 13.66
C ALA A 109 18.39 -9.91 12.91
N LYS A 110 18.23 -11.22 13.08
CA LYS A 110 18.96 -12.24 12.31
C LYS A 110 17.99 -12.84 11.29
N PRO A 111 18.42 -13.00 10.01
CA PRO A 111 17.64 -13.73 9.02
C PRO A 111 17.46 -15.20 9.45
N GLU A 112 16.32 -15.81 9.05
CA GLU A 112 16.05 -17.22 9.31
C GLU A 112 15.19 -17.82 8.20
N GLY A 113 15.69 -18.88 7.55
CA GLY A 113 15.03 -19.49 6.40
C GLY A 113 14.83 -18.47 5.28
N ASP A 114 13.58 -18.30 4.83
CA ASP A 114 13.22 -17.34 3.80
C ASP A 114 12.96 -15.93 4.35
N VAL A 115 12.96 -15.77 5.67
CA VAL A 115 12.81 -14.45 6.30
C VAL A 115 14.12 -13.69 6.25
N THR A 116 14.10 -12.53 5.67
CA THR A 116 15.24 -11.61 5.59
C THR A 116 15.00 -10.34 6.39
N VAL A 117 16.05 -9.54 6.54
CA VAL A 117 15.97 -8.24 7.23
C VAL A 117 16.15 -7.13 6.21
N ALA A 118 15.12 -6.30 6.06
CA ALA A 118 15.16 -5.17 5.14
C ALA A 118 15.17 -3.83 5.88
N ARG A 119 15.66 -2.80 5.20
CA ARG A 119 15.49 -1.41 5.62
C ARG A 119 14.30 -0.82 4.89
N ILE A 120 13.28 -0.40 5.64
CA ILE A 120 12.19 0.39 5.10
C ILE A 120 12.64 1.85 5.16
N GLN A 121 12.80 2.46 4.01
CA GLN A 121 13.14 3.87 3.96
C GLN A 121 11.92 4.72 4.30
N GLY A 122 12.11 5.69 5.18
CA GLY A 122 11.15 6.73 5.48
C GLY A 122 11.10 7.82 4.41
N GLY A 123 10.49 8.93 4.77
CA GLY A 123 10.31 10.09 3.91
C GLY A 123 8.84 10.35 3.65
N MET A 124 8.58 11.21 2.68
CA MET A 124 7.24 11.55 2.27
C MET A 124 6.59 10.37 1.53
N HIS A 125 5.36 10.07 1.89
CA HIS A 125 4.51 9.10 1.25
C HIS A 125 3.15 9.72 0.95
N ILE A 126 2.50 9.23 -0.07
CA ILE A 126 1.09 9.51 -0.31
C ILE A 126 0.31 8.35 0.30
N ALA A 127 -0.53 8.65 1.28
CA ALA A 127 -1.44 7.70 1.89
C ALA A 127 -2.82 7.78 1.23
N SER A 128 -3.38 6.63 0.92
CA SER A 128 -4.73 6.51 0.40
C SER A 128 -5.36 5.23 0.90
N LEU A 129 -6.67 5.07 0.74
CA LEU A 129 -7.41 3.91 1.20
C LEU A 129 -8.28 3.34 0.09
N THR A 130 -8.20 2.03 -0.13
CA THR A 130 -9.18 1.31 -0.95
C THR A 130 -10.22 0.64 -0.06
N PRO A 131 -11.52 0.90 -0.25
CA PRO A 131 -12.57 0.28 0.55
C PRO A 131 -12.99 -1.11 0.07
N ARG A 132 -12.47 -1.58 -1.05
CA ARG A 132 -12.90 -2.83 -1.73
C ARG A 132 -11.81 -3.89 -1.83
N GLY A 133 -10.87 -3.91 -0.90
CA GLY A 133 -9.81 -4.89 -0.89
C GLY A 133 -8.86 -4.82 -2.09
N LEU A 134 -8.26 -5.95 -2.45
CA LEU A 134 -7.29 -6.04 -3.57
C LEU A 134 -7.92 -5.72 -4.93
N GLY A 135 -9.19 -6.02 -5.14
CA GLY A 135 -9.87 -5.77 -6.41
C GLY A 135 -9.91 -4.30 -6.80
N ASP A 136 -9.83 -3.40 -5.82
CA ASP A 136 -9.85 -1.95 -6.04
C ASP A 136 -8.44 -1.32 -6.18
N LEU A 137 -7.38 -2.07 -5.88
CA LEU A 137 -6.01 -1.55 -5.93
C LEU A 137 -5.61 -1.03 -7.31
N LYS A 138 -6.03 -1.71 -8.37
CA LYS A 138 -5.75 -1.26 -9.74
C LYS A 138 -6.36 0.11 -10.02
N GLY A 139 -7.61 0.33 -9.60
CA GLY A 139 -8.29 1.62 -9.73
C GLY A 139 -7.58 2.70 -8.91
N LEU A 140 -7.17 2.37 -7.70
CA LEU A 140 -6.41 3.29 -6.85
C LEU A 140 -5.06 3.66 -7.47
N TYR A 141 -4.31 2.72 -8.03
CA TYR A 141 -3.04 3.01 -8.70
C TYR A 141 -3.24 3.90 -9.93
N VAL A 142 -4.24 3.61 -10.77
CA VAL A 142 -4.58 4.49 -11.91
C VAL A 142 -4.87 5.92 -11.42
N TYR A 143 -5.58 6.07 -10.33
CA TYR A 143 -5.82 7.40 -9.75
C TYR A 143 -4.54 8.05 -9.21
N LEU A 144 -3.76 7.34 -8.38
CA LEU A 144 -2.56 7.88 -7.75
C LEU A 144 -1.50 8.28 -8.79
N PHE A 145 -1.18 7.39 -9.72
CA PHE A 145 -0.10 7.61 -10.70
C PHE A 145 -0.56 8.43 -11.91
N GLY A 146 -1.80 8.26 -12.35
CA GLY A 146 -2.32 8.96 -13.52
C GLY A 146 -2.88 10.37 -13.23
N LYS A 147 -3.26 10.65 -11.97
CA LYS A 147 -3.92 11.91 -11.64
C LYS A 147 -3.32 12.60 -10.43
N PHE A 148 -3.26 11.94 -9.27
CA PHE A 148 -2.91 12.60 -8.01
C PHE A 148 -1.43 13.06 -7.99
N LEU A 149 -0.47 12.15 -8.18
CA LEU A 149 0.96 12.48 -8.19
C LEU A 149 1.31 13.54 -9.25
N PRO A 150 0.86 13.41 -10.51
CA PRO A 150 1.09 14.45 -11.52
C PRO A 150 0.52 15.82 -11.13
N SER A 151 -0.69 15.88 -10.55
CA SER A 151 -1.30 17.14 -10.11
C SER A 151 -0.49 17.85 -9.02
N LYS A 152 0.29 17.08 -8.24
CA LYS A 152 1.19 17.58 -7.19
C LYS A 152 2.63 17.77 -7.68
N LYS A 153 2.90 17.55 -8.96
CA LYS A 153 4.25 17.51 -9.53
C LYS A 153 5.15 16.53 -8.79
N GLN A 154 4.60 15.37 -8.43
CA GLN A 154 5.26 14.30 -7.71
C GLN A 154 5.38 13.06 -8.58
N GLN A 155 6.32 12.20 -8.24
CA GLN A 155 6.53 10.90 -8.86
C GLN A 155 6.87 9.84 -7.80
N LEU A 156 6.75 8.56 -8.18
CA LEU A 156 7.21 7.46 -7.32
C LEU A 156 8.70 7.62 -7.04
N MET A 157 9.06 7.63 -5.77
CA MET A 157 10.47 7.75 -5.37
C MET A 157 11.25 6.46 -5.61
N ARG A 158 10.58 5.32 -5.40
CA ARG A 158 11.13 3.98 -5.57
C ARG A 158 10.01 2.95 -5.70
N PRO A 159 10.23 1.83 -6.41
CA PRO A 159 9.21 0.79 -6.61
C PRO A 159 9.05 -0.09 -5.36
N TYR A 160 8.59 0.49 -4.26
CA TYR A 160 8.32 -0.19 -2.99
C TYR A 160 7.13 0.44 -2.30
N ILE A 161 5.94 -0.08 -2.58
CA ILE A 161 4.67 0.46 -2.11
C ILE A 161 4.17 -0.40 -0.95
N LEU A 162 3.93 0.23 0.19
CA LEU A 162 3.47 -0.45 1.40
C LEU A 162 1.94 -0.48 1.47
N HIS A 163 1.40 -1.59 1.96
CA HIS A 163 -0.03 -1.82 2.10
C HIS A 163 -0.34 -2.35 3.50
N ARG A 164 -1.34 -1.78 4.14
CA ARG A 164 -1.86 -2.27 5.42
C ARG A 164 -3.30 -2.71 5.25
N VAL A 165 -3.59 -3.96 5.64
CA VAL A 165 -4.95 -4.52 5.59
C VAL A 165 -5.70 -4.12 6.86
N HIS A 166 -6.92 -3.59 6.69
CA HIS A 166 -7.84 -3.28 7.77
C HIS A 166 -9.13 -4.07 7.60
N LEU A 167 -9.51 -4.81 8.62
CA LEU A 167 -10.82 -5.43 8.67
C LEU A 167 -11.87 -4.37 9.01
N LEU A 168 -12.89 -4.23 8.17
CA LEU A 168 -13.99 -3.27 8.36
C LEU A 168 -15.11 -3.79 9.23
N SER A 169 -15.21 -5.11 9.39
CA SER A 169 -16.19 -5.77 10.25
C SER A 169 -15.62 -7.06 10.85
N GLU A 170 -16.05 -7.38 12.07
CA GLU A 170 -15.88 -8.71 12.64
C GLU A 170 -16.86 -9.65 11.92
N GLY A 171 -16.39 -10.39 10.97
CA GLY A 171 -17.19 -11.36 10.20
C GLY A 171 -16.38 -12.60 9.87
N PRO A 172 -17.02 -13.64 9.34
CA PRO A 172 -16.31 -14.82 8.87
C PRO A 172 -15.23 -14.39 7.87
N GLU A 173 -14.09 -15.07 7.93
CA GLU A 173 -12.95 -14.79 7.08
C GLU A 173 -13.34 -14.80 5.60
N ARG A 174 -13.23 -13.64 4.98
CA ARG A 174 -13.50 -13.46 3.57
C ARG A 174 -12.20 -13.13 2.84
N GLY A 175 -12.19 -13.28 1.53
CA GLY A 175 -11.02 -13.00 0.72
C GLY A 175 -10.60 -11.53 0.73
N LEU A 176 -9.38 -11.22 0.27
CA LEU A 176 -8.88 -9.84 0.14
C LEU A 176 -9.69 -8.97 -0.83
N ASP A 177 -10.48 -9.59 -1.69
CA ASP A 177 -11.40 -8.90 -2.62
C ASP A 177 -12.75 -8.57 -1.99
N ASP A 178 -12.95 -8.95 -0.72
CA ASP A 178 -14.18 -8.69 -0.02
C ASP A 178 -14.32 -7.22 0.38
N VAL A 179 -15.54 -6.71 0.30
CA VAL A 179 -15.90 -5.34 0.71
C VAL A 179 -15.71 -5.07 2.21
N ALA A 180 -15.58 -6.13 3.01
CA ALA A 180 -15.29 -6.01 4.44
C ALA A 180 -13.82 -5.71 4.76
N VAL A 181 -12.96 -5.66 3.76
CA VAL A 181 -11.52 -5.39 3.92
C VAL A 181 -11.17 -4.09 3.22
N ALA A 182 -10.56 -3.17 3.95
CA ALA A 182 -9.93 -1.98 3.38
C ALA A 182 -8.41 -2.14 3.37
N ILE A 183 -7.77 -1.57 2.37
CA ILE A 183 -6.31 -1.58 2.28
C ILE A 183 -5.81 -0.13 2.25
N ALA A 184 -5.04 0.24 3.27
CA ALA A 184 -4.31 1.50 3.26
C ALA A 184 -3.03 1.33 2.43
N VAL A 185 -2.84 2.21 1.46
CA VAL A 185 -1.70 2.20 0.54
C VAL A 185 -0.81 3.40 0.83
N TYR A 186 0.50 3.17 0.91
CA TYR A 186 1.51 4.20 1.16
C TYR A 186 2.52 4.20 0.01
N VAL A 187 2.38 5.17 -0.88
CA VAL A 187 3.27 5.35 -2.04
C VAL A 187 4.41 6.30 -1.68
N PRO A 188 5.68 5.85 -1.70
CA PRO A 188 6.81 6.73 -1.48
C PRO A 188 6.93 7.72 -2.65
N ALA A 189 6.82 9.03 -2.36
CA ALA A 189 6.74 10.07 -3.36
C ALA A 189 7.87 11.11 -3.20
N VAL A 190 8.25 11.70 -4.30
CA VAL A 190 9.24 12.79 -4.37
C VAL A 190 8.79 13.79 -5.43
N LEU A 191 9.23 15.04 -5.32
CA LEU A 191 8.98 16.04 -6.36
C LEU A 191 9.59 15.57 -7.69
N SER A 192 8.80 15.68 -8.77
CA SER A 192 9.26 15.33 -10.10
C SER A 192 10.30 16.33 -10.57
N ILE A 193 11.47 15.82 -10.97
CA ILE A 193 12.55 16.63 -11.55
C ILE A 193 12.34 16.80 -13.07
N LYS A 194 11.49 15.94 -13.67
CA LYS A 194 11.15 16.05 -15.11
C LYS A 194 10.24 17.26 -15.31
N PRO A 195 10.53 18.13 -16.29
CA PRO A 195 9.57 19.16 -16.70
C PRO A 195 8.24 18.47 -17.05
N VAL A 196 7.16 18.88 -16.41
CA VAL A 196 5.83 18.43 -16.82
C VAL A 196 5.60 19.00 -18.22
N PRO A 197 5.32 18.19 -19.26
CA PRO A 197 4.98 18.72 -20.55
C PRO A 197 3.79 19.67 -20.39
N VAL A 198 3.94 20.92 -20.75
CA VAL A 198 2.85 21.87 -20.74
C VAL A 198 1.88 21.43 -21.82
N PRO A 199 0.58 21.19 -21.51
CA PRO A 199 -0.39 20.84 -22.56
C PRO A 199 -0.44 22.00 -23.55
N GLY A 200 0.05 21.80 -24.77
CA GLY A 200 0.04 22.81 -25.83
C GLY A 200 1.36 23.14 -26.48
N GLU A 201 2.49 22.71 -25.97
CA GLU A 201 3.76 22.77 -26.71
C GLU A 201 3.90 21.54 -27.62
N SER A 202 3.31 21.65 -28.82
CA SER A 202 3.60 20.77 -29.94
C SER A 202 5.08 20.90 -30.25
N ALA A 203 5.83 19.80 -30.20
CA ALA A 203 7.18 19.75 -30.74
C ALA A 203 7.11 20.02 -32.24
N GLU A 204 7.28 21.28 -32.65
CA GLU A 204 7.72 21.62 -33.98
C GLU A 204 9.23 21.42 -34.03
N ALA A 205 9.66 20.33 -34.64
CA ALA A 205 10.94 20.18 -35.29
C ALA A 205 10.88 19.05 -36.33
#